data_a7a703ff65cd0a0ade6a42c4e067a51c
#
_entry.id   a7a703ff65cd0a0ade6a42c4e067a51c
#
_cell.length_a   1.000
_cell.length_b   1.000
_cell.length_c   1.000
_cell.angle_alpha   90.00
_cell.angle_beta   90.00
_cell.angle_gamma   90.00
#
_symmetry.space_group_name_H-M   'P 1'
#
loop_
_entity.id
_entity.type
_entity.pdbx_description
1 polymer ?
#
loop_
_entity_poly.entity_id
_entity_poly.type
_entity_poly.pdbx_seq_one_letter_code
_entity_poly.pdbx_strand_id
1 'polypeptide(L)'
;MVSFHVEPTSKCTLACSLCDRTWFYEKFKTRSIHEIDVDNLVSFVGANANIELCGNNGDPIYHSKFLELIRKLKDNNCRISIITNGSSRSKTWWTSLSVLLTEKDSITFSIDGREDTNHIYRKNSKWHTIIEAVNVMSFSKCKLIWKLIVFKHNQHQIEQAQDFSKILGFDHFRLEQSDRWLGQKDLMPDDEYVDKYYKHQESVLIDKDYRTQMSPACLVNDKPSSDLYIDAEGDFYPCCWMGTYRYKYKNIFSPKQANFNIRNNTLQDILQRSDVVEFFNSTKQFTSAHDCCKIQCGVKNG
;
A
#
# COMPACT_ATOMS: atom_id res chain seq x y z
N MET A 1 12.11 -13.52 -8.25
CA MET A 1 12.15 -12.86 -6.94
C MET A 1 10.69 -12.66 -6.54
N VAL A 2 10.32 -13.10 -5.34
CA VAL A 2 8.92 -12.94 -4.85
C VAL A 2 8.76 -11.53 -4.31
N SER A 3 7.59 -10.90 -4.54
CA SER A 3 7.25 -9.62 -3.95
C SER A 3 6.04 -9.72 -3.03
N PHE A 4 6.13 -9.00 -1.92
CA PHE A 4 5.11 -8.95 -0.90
C PHE A 4 4.70 -7.51 -0.63
N HIS A 5 3.40 -7.30 -0.51
CA HIS A 5 2.82 -6.11 0.10
C HIS A 5 2.46 -6.47 1.55
N VAL A 6 3.10 -5.83 2.51
CA VAL A 6 2.95 -6.14 3.93
C VAL A 6 2.39 -4.95 4.68
N GLU A 7 1.35 -5.18 5.46
CA GLU A 7 0.85 -4.23 6.45
C GLU A 7 1.40 -4.58 7.84
N PRO A 8 2.50 -3.96 8.31
CA PRO A 8 3.14 -4.39 9.56
C PRO A 8 2.30 -4.10 10.79
N THR A 9 1.46 -3.08 10.73
CA THR A 9 0.59 -2.69 11.85
C THR A 9 -0.69 -2.04 11.35
N SER A 10 -1.77 -2.23 12.07
CA SER A 10 -3.03 -1.52 11.84
C SER A 10 -3.12 -0.16 12.55
N LYS A 11 -2.03 0.28 13.21
CA LYS A 11 -1.96 1.56 13.92
C LYS A 11 -1.65 2.72 12.97
N CYS A 12 -2.41 3.78 13.09
CA CYS A 12 -2.15 5.07 12.45
C CYS A 12 -2.79 6.17 13.29
N THR A 13 -2.17 7.35 13.37
CA THR A 13 -2.70 8.51 14.13
C THR A 13 -3.54 9.45 13.28
N LEU A 14 -3.51 9.30 11.95
CA LEU A 14 -4.32 10.11 11.06
C LEU A 14 -5.77 9.63 11.00
N ALA A 15 -6.67 10.52 10.62
CA ALA A 15 -8.11 10.27 10.44
C ALA A 15 -8.56 10.73 9.04
N CYS A 16 -7.86 10.27 7.99
CA CYS A 16 -8.17 10.61 6.60
C CYS A 16 -9.58 10.13 6.24
N SER A 17 -10.42 11.02 5.69
CA SER A 17 -11.85 10.76 5.52
C SER A 17 -12.20 9.65 4.52
N LEU A 18 -11.35 9.42 3.51
CA LEU A 18 -11.53 8.34 2.51
C LEU A 18 -10.70 7.08 2.83
N CYS A 19 -10.10 7.02 4.02
CA CYS A 19 -9.34 5.85 4.44
C CYS A 19 -10.29 4.75 4.92
N ASP A 20 -10.11 3.52 4.42
CA ASP A 20 -10.89 2.35 4.86
C ASP A 20 -10.84 2.18 6.38
N ARG A 21 -9.68 2.44 6.98
CA ARG A 21 -9.51 2.42 8.43
C ARG A 21 -10.48 3.36 9.14
N THR A 22 -10.58 4.62 8.72
CA THR A 22 -11.45 5.62 9.34
C THR A 22 -12.92 5.24 9.14
N TRP A 23 -13.27 4.86 7.91
CA TRP A 23 -14.63 4.47 7.56
C TRP A 23 -15.11 3.23 8.32
N PHE A 24 -14.27 2.19 8.43
CA PHE A 24 -14.59 0.99 9.20
C PHE A 24 -14.72 1.29 10.70
N TYR A 25 -13.83 2.11 11.26
CA TYR A 25 -13.89 2.50 12.66
C TYR A 25 -15.18 3.25 13.01
N GLU A 26 -15.57 4.22 12.18
CA GLU A 26 -16.82 4.96 12.37
C GLU A 26 -18.03 4.03 12.27
N LYS A 27 -18.01 3.08 11.35
CA LYS A 27 -19.13 2.17 11.12
C LYS A 27 -19.28 1.08 12.20
N PHE A 28 -18.18 0.53 12.68
CA PHE A 28 -18.21 -0.64 13.57
C PHE A 28 -17.82 -0.33 15.01
N LYS A 29 -17.35 0.88 15.31
CA LYS A 29 -16.97 1.41 16.65
C LYS A 29 -16.01 0.56 17.47
N THR A 30 -15.43 -0.48 16.90
CA THR A 30 -14.50 -1.37 17.57
C THR A 30 -13.32 -1.67 16.66
N ARG A 31 -12.11 -1.45 17.17
CA ARG A 31 -10.91 -1.86 16.48
C ARG A 31 -9.83 -2.29 17.44
N SER A 32 -9.40 -3.51 17.28
CA SER A 32 -8.15 -3.97 17.85
C SER A 32 -6.97 -3.44 17.03
N ILE A 33 -5.90 -3.04 17.68
CA ILE A 33 -4.63 -2.71 17.03
C ILE A 33 -3.84 -4.00 16.95
N HIS A 34 -3.42 -4.36 15.74
CA HIS A 34 -2.59 -5.52 15.48
C HIS A 34 -1.21 -5.06 15.01
N GLU A 35 -0.21 -5.80 15.41
CA GLU A 35 1.17 -5.68 14.91
C GLU A 35 1.67 -7.07 14.57
N ILE A 36 2.25 -7.20 13.38
CA ILE A 36 2.80 -8.46 12.93
C ILE A 36 4.05 -8.80 13.73
N ASP A 37 4.24 -10.08 14.07
CA ASP A 37 5.48 -10.51 14.70
C ASP A 37 6.64 -10.46 13.70
N VAL A 38 7.73 -9.81 14.09
CA VAL A 38 8.88 -9.55 13.22
C VAL A 38 9.55 -10.83 12.76
N ASP A 39 9.74 -11.80 13.67
CA ASP A 39 10.45 -13.04 13.35
C ASP A 39 9.60 -13.94 12.45
N ASN A 40 8.31 -14.02 12.71
CA ASN A 40 7.37 -14.75 11.85
C ASN A 40 7.35 -14.15 10.43
N LEU A 41 7.30 -12.82 10.31
CA LEU A 41 7.30 -12.18 8.99
C LEU A 41 8.62 -12.44 8.24
N VAL A 42 9.75 -12.22 8.89
CA VAL A 42 11.07 -12.40 8.27
C VAL A 42 11.29 -13.86 7.85
N SER A 43 10.88 -14.81 8.67
CA SER A 43 10.93 -16.24 8.34
C SER A 43 10.03 -16.58 7.15
N PHE A 44 8.83 -16.02 7.09
CA PHE A 44 7.86 -16.31 6.04
C PHE A 44 8.27 -15.74 4.67
N VAL A 45 8.74 -14.50 4.61
CA VAL A 45 9.11 -13.86 3.34
C VAL A 45 10.46 -14.37 2.81
N GLY A 46 11.33 -14.86 3.68
CA GLY A 46 12.63 -15.42 3.33
C GLY A 46 13.64 -14.39 2.83
N ALA A 47 14.71 -14.88 2.20
CA ALA A 47 15.77 -14.03 1.66
C ALA A 47 15.51 -13.57 0.22
N ASN A 48 16.12 -12.44 -0.15
CA ASN A 48 16.09 -11.87 -1.51
C ASN A 48 14.67 -11.51 -2.01
N ALA A 49 13.74 -11.22 -1.12
CA ALA A 49 12.39 -10.79 -1.49
C ALA A 49 12.31 -9.28 -1.74
N ASN A 50 11.31 -8.83 -2.51
CA ASN A 50 10.88 -7.44 -2.57
C ASN A 50 9.75 -7.23 -1.58
N ILE A 51 9.90 -6.29 -0.66
CA ILE A 51 8.93 -6.03 0.40
C ILE A 51 8.44 -4.59 0.29
N GLU A 52 7.16 -4.41 -0.03
CA GLU A 52 6.49 -3.13 0.13
C GLU A 52 5.82 -3.07 1.50
N LEU A 53 6.30 -2.20 2.37
CA LEU A 53 5.71 -1.91 3.66
C LEU A 53 4.74 -0.75 3.50
N CYS A 54 3.46 -1.07 3.47
CA CYS A 54 2.36 -0.12 3.31
C CYS A 54 1.19 -0.57 4.18
N GLY A 55 0.22 0.28 4.42
CA GLY A 55 -0.95 -0.10 5.20
C GLY A 55 -2.26 0.31 4.54
N ASN A 56 -3.19 -0.63 4.42
CA ASN A 56 -4.59 -0.33 4.11
C ASN A 56 -5.32 0.22 5.36
N ASN A 57 -4.91 -0.26 6.52
CA ASN A 57 -5.51 0.07 7.81
C ASN A 57 -4.55 0.78 8.77
N GLY A 58 -3.26 0.75 8.55
CA GLY A 58 -2.26 1.38 9.40
C GLY A 58 -1.26 2.22 8.61
N ASP A 59 -0.20 2.61 9.29
CA ASP A 59 0.97 3.18 8.64
C ASP A 59 2.20 2.46 9.22
N PRO A 60 3.07 1.91 8.38
CA PRO A 60 4.12 0.98 8.79
C PRO A 60 5.05 1.53 9.87
N ILE A 61 5.35 2.84 9.84
CA ILE A 61 6.26 3.45 10.82
C ILE A 61 5.74 3.42 12.26
N TYR A 62 4.44 3.12 12.47
CA TYR A 62 3.88 3.00 13.82
C TYR A 62 4.09 1.62 14.45
N HIS A 63 4.60 0.63 13.70
CA HIS A 63 4.98 -0.66 14.27
C HIS A 63 6.01 -0.47 15.38
N SER A 64 5.81 -1.11 16.54
CA SER A 64 6.64 -0.88 17.73
C SER A 64 8.11 -1.26 17.50
N LYS A 65 8.36 -2.31 16.74
CA LYS A 65 9.69 -2.83 16.40
C LYS A 65 10.09 -2.55 14.94
N PHE A 66 9.66 -1.44 14.33
CA PHE A 66 9.87 -1.18 12.91
C PHE A 66 11.35 -1.19 12.49
N LEU A 67 12.23 -0.53 13.25
CA LEU A 67 13.66 -0.51 12.94
C LEU A 67 14.33 -1.90 13.05
N GLU A 68 13.85 -2.74 13.98
CA GLU A 68 14.27 -4.13 14.07
C GLU A 68 13.82 -4.92 12.84
N LEU A 69 12.57 -4.73 12.41
CA LEU A 69 12.04 -5.34 11.19
C LEU A 69 12.89 -4.97 9.97
N ILE A 70 13.16 -3.67 9.76
CA ILE A 70 14.00 -3.22 8.65
C ILE A 70 15.38 -3.87 8.70
N ARG A 71 16.05 -3.89 9.85
CA ARG A 71 17.37 -4.52 10.00
C ARG A 71 17.33 -6.00 9.60
N LYS A 72 16.41 -6.78 10.15
CA LYS A 72 16.30 -8.21 9.85
C LYS A 72 15.98 -8.49 8.37
N LEU A 73 15.13 -7.66 7.74
CA LEU A 73 14.88 -7.78 6.30
C LEU A 73 16.13 -7.43 5.47
N LYS A 74 16.91 -6.43 5.88
CA LYS A 74 18.19 -6.09 5.21
C LYS A 74 19.24 -7.19 5.40
N ASP A 75 19.32 -7.81 6.57
CA ASP A 75 20.20 -8.95 6.84
C ASP A 75 19.86 -10.15 5.92
N ASN A 76 18.60 -10.29 5.52
CA ASN A 76 18.14 -11.26 4.53
C ASN A 76 18.22 -10.77 3.07
N ASN A 77 18.96 -9.70 2.79
CA ASN A 77 19.14 -9.13 1.46
C ASN A 77 17.83 -8.77 0.74
N CYS A 78 16.79 -8.40 1.48
CA CYS A 78 15.53 -7.95 0.91
C CYS A 78 15.67 -6.51 0.37
N ARG A 79 14.93 -6.22 -0.70
CA ARG A 79 14.69 -4.87 -1.18
C ARG A 79 13.42 -4.33 -0.53
N ILE A 80 13.49 -3.10 0.00
CA ILE A 80 12.41 -2.53 0.80
C ILE A 80 11.85 -1.26 0.14
N SER A 81 10.54 -1.20 0.00
CA SER A 81 9.78 0.02 -0.30
C SER A 81 8.89 0.36 0.89
N ILE A 82 8.97 1.58 1.39
CA ILE A 82 8.15 2.04 2.52
C ILE A 82 7.19 3.11 2.02
N ILE A 83 5.89 3.00 2.35
CA ILE A 83 4.89 4.04 2.08
C ILE A 83 4.36 4.54 3.42
N THR A 84 4.54 5.82 3.72
CA THR A 84 4.16 6.41 5.00
C THR A 84 3.59 7.82 4.84
N ASN A 85 2.80 8.25 5.82
CA ASN A 85 2.37 9.64 5.94
C ASN A 85 3.43 10.57 6.56
N GLY A 86 4.52 10.04 7.11
CA GLY A 86 5.64 10.79 7.68
C GLY A 86 5.33 11.62 8.93
N SER A 87 4.10 11.58 9.44
CA SER A 87 3.60 12.51 10.46
C SER A 87 3.91 12.11 11.90
N SER A 88 4.96 11.29 12.09
CA SER A 88 5.34 10.75 13.41
C SER A 88 6.83 10.45 13.48
N ARG A 89 7.27 10.04 14.66
CA ARG A 89 8.64 9.68 15.01
C ARG A 89 9.57 10.89 15.18
N SER A 90 10.60 10.70 15.99
CA SER A 90 11.60 11.72 16.26
C SER A 90 12.67 11.78 15.17
N LYS A 91 13.39 12.89 15.09
CA LYS A 91 14.56 13.05 14.23
C LYS A 91 15.57 11.91 14.39
N THR A 92 15.86 11.52 15.63
CA THR A 92 16.80 10.41 15.93
C THR A 92 16.31 9.09 15.34
N TRP A 93 15.00 8.81 15.41
CA TRP A 93 14.41 7.62 14.81
C TRP A 93 14.55 7.63 13.28
N TRP A 94 14.27 8.76 12.63
CA TRP A 94 14.45 8.91 11.18
C TRP A 94 15.91 8.76 10.76
N THR A 95 16.85 9.31 11.57
CA THR A 95 18.28 9.11 11.35
C THR A 95 18.66 7.62 11.43
N SER A 96 18.09 6.88 12.39
CA SER A 96 18.32 5.43 12.48
C SER A 96 17.79 4.68 11.27
N LEU A 97 16.63 5.09 10.72
CA LEU A 97 16.07 4.49 9.51
C LEU A 97 16.93 4.82 8.28
N SER A 98 17.41 6.08 8.16
CA SER A 98 18.15 6.55 6.99
C SER A 98 19.45 5.77 6.76
N VAL A 99 20.11 5.29 7.82
CA VAL A 99 21.35 4.51 7.72
C VAL A 99 21.10 3.02 7.42
N LEU A 100 19.89 2.51 7.64
CA LEU A 100 19.53 1.11 7.34
C LEU A 100 19.17 0.91 5.86
N LEU A 101 18.66 1.95 5.19
CA LEU A 101 18.23 1.88 3.81
C LEU A 101 19.39 2.13 2.83
N THR A 102 19.31 1.47 1.66
CA THR A 102 20.33 1.49 0.61
C THR A 102 19.77 2.06 -0.69
N GLU A 103 20.60 2.22 -1.70
CA GLU A 103 20.20 2.68 -3.05
C GLU A 103 19.20 1.74 -3.76
N LYS A 104 19.04 0.51 -3.25
CA LYS A 104 18.04 -0.45 -3.76
C LYS A 104 16.66 -0.22 -3.16
N ASP A 105 16.57 0.55 -2.07
CA ASP A 105 15.35 0.77 -1.32
C ASP A 105 14.69 2.09 -1.70
N SER A 106 13.43 2.27 -1.28
CA SER A 106 12.70 3.51 -1.49
C SER A 106 11.81 3.85 -0.30
N ILE A 107 11.57 5.14 -0.09
CA ILE A 107 10.54 5.62 0.82
C ILE A 107 9.63 6.60 0.10
N THR A 108 8.33 6.36 0.17
CA THR A 108 7.29 7.21 -0.38
C THR A 108 6.58 7.94 0.74
N PHE A 109 6.68 9.26 0.74
CA PHE A 109 5.89 10.11 1.61
C PHE A 109 4.56 10.44 0.94
N SER A 110 3.47 10.05 1.57
CA SER A 110 2.12 10.37 1.13
C SER A 110 1.71 11.74 1.69
N ILE A 111 1.91 12.79 0.90
CA ILE A 111 1.66 14.18 1.27
C ILE A 111 0.69 14.77 0.24
N ASP A 112 -0.52 15.16 0.69
CA ASP A 112 -1.61 15.56 -0.22
C ASP A 112 -1.86 17.07 -0.17
N GLY A 113 -0.82 17.83 -0.50
CA GLY A 113 -0.81 19.28 -0.56
C GLY A 113 0.39 19.89 0.15
N ARG A 114 0.32 21.19 0.42
CA ARG A 114 1.31 21.92 1.19
C ARG A 114 0.87 22.08 2.65
N GLU A 115 1.54 22.94 3.42
CA GLU A 115 1.27 23.16 4.84
C GLU A 115 -0.19 23.52 5.12
N ASP A 116 -0.75 24.37 4.26
CA ASP A 116 -2.11 24.91 4.35
C ASP A 116 -3.21 23.95 3.89
N THR A 117 -2.87 22.89 3.15
CA THR A 117 -3.87 22.00 2.54
C THR A 117 -3.72 20.53 2.92
N ASN A 118 -2.50 20.06 3.21
CA ASN A 118 -2.27 18.64 3.51
C ASN A 118 -3.17 18.11 4.65
N HIS A 119 -3.40 18.92 5.69
CA HIS A 119 -4.20 18.54 6.86
C HIS A 119 -5.71 18.45 6.58
N ILE A 120 -6.19 18.99 5.46
CA ILE A 120 -7.62 18.98 5.09
C ILE A 120 -8.09 17.54 4.87
N TYR A 121 -7.33 16.77 4.08
CA TYR A 121 -7.60 15.35 3.89
C TYR A 121 -6.89 14.49 4.94
N ARG A 122 -5.60 14.75 5.19
CA ARG A 122 -4.79 14.00 6.16
C ARG A 122 -4.97 14.58 7.57
N LYS A 123 -6.20 14.46 8.08
CA LYS A 123 -6.56 14.96 9.42
C LYS A 123 -5.61 14.43 10.47
N ASN A 124 -5.18 15.30 11.37
CA ASN A 124 -4.17 15.06 12.41
C ASN A 124 -2.72 14.96 11.90
N SER A 125 -2.43 15.25 10.64
CA SER A 125 -1.05 15.33 10.17
C SER A 125 -0.35 16.56 10.77
N LYS A 126 0.97 16.41 11.00
CA LYS A 126 1.82 17.48 11.55
C LYS A 126 2.85 17.87 10.50
N TRP A 127 2.65 18.99 9.83
CA TRP A 127 3.49 19.43 8.73
C TRP A 127 4.97 19.49 9.09
N HIS A 128 5.31 20.17 10.19
CA HIS A 128 6.71 20.30 10.64
C HIS A 128 7.37 18.93 10.88
N THR A 129 6.65 17.94 11.39
CA THR A 129 7.18 16.58 11.61
C THR A 129 7.45 15.87 10.28
N ILE A 130 6.57 16.07 9.28
CA ILE A 130 6.78 15.54 7.94
C ILE A 130 8.04 16.15 7.32
N ILE A 131 8.18 17.47 7.37
CA ILE A 131 9.34 18.17 6.81
C ILE A 131 10.64 17.78 7.53
N GLU A 132 10.61 17.62 8.86
CA GLU A 132 11.76 17.11 9.60
C GLU A 132 12.15 15.70 9.14
N ALA A 133 11.18 14.82 8.97
CA ALA A 133 11.41 13.46 8.47
C ALA A 133 12.02 13.48 7.06
N VAL A 134 11.46 14.26 6.15
CA VAL A 134 11.95 14.43 4.78
C VAL A 134 13.39 14.97 4.76
N ASN A 135 13.66 16.02 5.54
CA ASN A 135 15.01 16.59 5.65
C ASN A 135 16.05 15.58 6.13
N VAL A 136 15.70 14.69 7.04
CA VAL A 136 16.61 13.62 7.47
C VAL A 136 16.78 12.57 6.37
N MET A 137 15.69 12.16 5.74
CA MET A 137 15.70 11.11 4.73
C MET A 137 16.34 11.55 3.41
N SER A 138 16.41 12.86 3.09
CA SER A 138 17.09 13.39 1.90
C SER A 138 18.61 13.14 1.92
N PHE A 139 19.18 12.82 3.06
CA PHE A 139 20.58 12.38 3.19
C PHE A 139 20.75 10.85 3.15
N SER A 140 19.66 10.09 3.06
CA SER A 140 19.72 8.64 2.92
C SER A 140 20.16 8.25 1.49
N LYS A 141 20.66 7.04 1.35
CA LYS A 141 20.97 6.46 0.02
C LYS A 141 19.73 5.97 -0.73
N CYS A 142 18.60 5.79 -0.04
CA CYS A 142 17.39 5.28 -0.67
C CYS A 142 16.71 6.34 -1.53
N LYS A 143 15.89 5.89 -2.48
CA LYS A 143 15.08 6.79 -3.32
C LYS A 143 13.96 7.43 -2.49
N LEU A 144 13.83 8.74 -2.59
CA LEU A 144 12.83 9.53 -1.90
C LEU A 144 11.71 9.92 -2.88
N ILE A 145 10.47 9.55 -2.58
CA ILE A 145 9.32 9.76 -3.46
C ILE A 145 8.24 10.55 -2.71
N TRP A 146 7.79 11.65 -3.32
CA TRP A 146 6.57 12.34 -2.88
C TRP A 146 5.39 11.83 -3.69
N LYS A 147 4.40 11.25 -3.02
CA LYS A 147 3.13 10.86 -3.61
C LYS A 147 2.04 11.84 -3.18
N LEU A 148 1.34 12.44 -4.13
CA LEU A 148 0.25 13.38 -3.93
C LEU A 148 -1.02 12.84 -4.58
N ILE A 149 -2.09 12.64 -3.79
CA ILE A 149 -3.43 12.39 -4.31
C ILE A 149 -4.07 13.74 -4.59
N VAL A 150 -4.57 13.92 -5.81
CA VAL A 150 -5.22 15.18 -6.19
C VAL A 150 -6.65 15.21 -5.69
N PHE A 151 -6.95 16.26 -4.95
CA PHE A 151 -8.27 16.61 -4.42
C PHE A 151 -8.63 18.04 -4.84
N LYS A 152 -9.90 18.42 -4.78
CA LYS A 152 -10.35 19.77 -5.07
C LYS A 152 -9.61 20.85 -4.27
N HIS A 153 -9.32 20.58 -3.00
CA HIS A 153 -8.66 21.54 -2.11
C HIS A 153 -7.15 21.71 -2.34
N ASN A 154 -6.49 20.78 -3.06
CA ASN A 154 -5.04 20.85 -3.33
C ASN A 154 -4.69 20.93 -4.83
N GLN A 155 -5.66 20.78 -5.73
CA GLN A 155 -5.44 20.74 -7.17
C GLN A 155 -4.68 21.96 -7.72
N HIS A 156 -4.89 23.15 -7.12
CA HIS A 156 -4.21 24.40 -7.50
C HIS A 156 -2.73 24.45 -7.04
N GLN A 157 -2.28 23.52 -6.22
CA GLN A 157 -0.93 23.48 -5.65
C GLN A 157 -0.01 22.45 -6.33
N ILE A 158 -0.47 21.72 -7.35
CA ILE A 158 0.29 20.62 -7.96
C ILE A 158 1.68 21.07 -8.41
N GLU A 159 1.76 22.13 -9.20
CA GLU A 159 3.03 22.65 -9.72
C GLU A 159 3.94 23.17 -8.58
N GLN A 160 3.37 23.90 -7.63
CA GLN A 160 4.10 24.38 -6.45
C GLN A 160 4.61 23.23 -5.57
N ALA A 161 3.83 22.15 -5.40
CA ALA A 161 4.23 20.97 -4.66
C ALA A 161 5.36 20.23 -5.39
N GLN A 162 5.29 20.14 -6.72
CA GLN A 162 6.33 19.53 -7.54
C GLN A 162 7.66 20.32 -7.45
N ASP A 163 7.63 21.64 -7.51
CA ASP A 163 8.84 22.44 -7.36
C ASP A 163 9.39 22.37 -5.96
N PHE A 164 8.52 22.40 -4.95
CA PHE A 164 8.92 22.26 -3.57
C PHE A 164 9.52 20.88 -3.27
N SER A 165 9.04 19.83 -3.93
CA SER A 165 9.61 18.48 -3.80
C SER A 165 11.09 18.43 -4.22
N LYS A 166 11.45 19.14 -5.30
CA LYS A 166 12.84 19.26 -5.76
C LYS A 166 13.73 19.97 -4.72
N ILE A 167 13.21 21.07 -4.13
CA ILE A 167 13.91 21.82 -3.07
C ILE A 167 14.16 20.93 -1.84
N LEU A 168 13.22 20.08 -1.48
CA LEU A 168 13.32 19.13 -0.36
C LEU A 168 14.19 17.90 -0.67
N GLY A 169 14.67 17.74 -1.90
CA GLY A 169 15.55 16.63 -2.28
C GLY A 169 14.81 15.32 -2.59
N PHE A 170 13.57 15.38 -3.01
CA PHE A 170 12.88 14.20 -3.53
C PHE A 170 13.40 13.81 -4.92
N ASP A 171 13.65 12.53 -5.13
CA ASP A 171 14.03 11.97 -6.43
C ASP A 171 12.87 11.94 -7.42
N HIS A 172 11.66 11.68 -6.90
CA HIS A 172 10.45 11.58 -7.71
C HIS A 172 9.26 12.28 -7.06
N PHE A 173 8.46 12.92 -7.90
CA PHE A 173 7.12 13.42 -7.55
C PHE A 173 6.08 12.66 -8.37
N ARG A 174 5.10 12.05 -7.69
CA ARG A 174 4.08 11.20 -8.29
C ARG A 174 2.69 11.69 -7.94
N LEU A 175 1.87 11.92 -8.96
CA LEU A 175 0.45 12.20 -8.79
C LEU A 175 -0.32 10.89 -8.78
N GLU A 176 -1.29 10.78 -7.88
CA GLU A 176 -2.22 9.67 -7.79
C GLU A 176 -3.66 10.18 -7.90
N GLN A 177 -4.47 9.44 -8.65
CA GLN A 177 -5.91 9.66 -8.69
C GLN A 177 -6.59 8.75 -7.67
N SER A 178 -7.52 9.28 -6.88
CA SER A 178 -8.37 8.44 -6.03
C SER A 178 -9.52 7.88 -6.85
N ASP A 179 -9.82 6.60 -6.64
CA ASP A 179 -11.03 5.92 -7.12
C ASP A 179 -12.08 5.76 -6.00
N ARG A 180 -11.72 6.14 -4.77
CA ARG A 180 -12.53 6.00 -3.55
C ARG A 180 -13.04 7.35 -3.09
N TRP A 181 -14.29 7.64 -3.41
CA TRP A 181 -14.90 8.91 -2.98
C TRP A 181 -15.87 8.73 -1.81
N LEU A 182 -16.39 7.50 -1.56
CA LEU A 182 -17.29 7.17 -0.45
C LEU A 182 -18.46 8.16 -0.28
N GLY A 183 -18.96 8.71 -1.39
CA GLY A 183 -20.01 9.72 -1.40
C GLY A 183 -19.54 11.17 -1.15
N GLN A 184 -18.27 11.41 -0.87
CA GLN A 184 -17.70 12.74 -0.61
C GLN A 184 -17.29 13.43 -1.93
N LYS A 185 -18.27 13.79 -2.74
CA LYS A 185 -18.04 14.44 -4.06
C LYS A 185 -17.34 15.78 -3.94
N ASP A 186 -17.46 16.47 -2.81
CA ASP A 186 -16.82 17.77 -2.57
C ASP A 186 -15.28 17.68 -2.53
N LEU A 187 -14.73 16.47 -2.37
CA LEU A 187 -13.29 16.24 -2.45
C LEU A 187 -12.79 15.97 -3.87
N MET A 188 -13.69 15.69 -4.83
CA MET A 188 -13.29 15.39 -6.20
C MET A 188 -12.64 16.61 -6.85
N PRO A 189 -11.50 16.44 -7.54
CA PRO A 189 -10.91 17.54 -8.31
C PRO A 189 -11.82 17.92 -9.46
N ASP A 190 -11.66 19.16 -9.95
CA ASP A 190 -12.40 19.63 -11.11
C ASP A 190 -11.91 18.94 -12.40
N ASP A 191 -12.80 18.73 -13.38
CA ASP A 191 -12.53 17.96 -14.60
C ASP A 191 -11.31 18.47 -15.38
N GLU A 192 -11.08 19.80 -15.43
CA GLU A 192 -9.92 20.38 -16.10
C GLU A 192 -8.57 19.87 -15.54
N TYR A 193 -8.49 19.61 -14.21
CA TYR A 193 -7.29 19.05 -13.57
C TYR A 193 -7.17 17.56 -13.83
N VAL A 194 -8.29 16.83 -13.83
CA VAL A 194 -8.31 15.41 -14.21
C VAL A 194 -7.82 15.29 -15.64
N ASP A 195 -8.33 16.08 -16.54
CA ASP A 195 -7.96 16.11 -17.94
C ASP A 195 -6.49 16.47 -18.16
N LYS A 196 -5.97 17.48 -17.48
CA LYS A 196 -4.59 17.95 -17.61
C LYS A 196 -3.56 16.91 -17.15
N TYR A 197 -3.81 16.24 -16.03
CA TYR A 197 -2.80 15.41 -15.37
C TYR A 197 -3.01 13.91 -15.54
N TYR A 198 -4.21 13.46 -15.93
CA TYR A 198 -4.55 12.04 -15.99
C TYR A 198 -5.03 11.56 -17.38
N LYS A 199 -5.14 12.43 -18.38
CA LYS A 199 -5.59 12.06 -19.76
C LYS A 199 -4.81 10.92 -20.41
N HIS A 200 -3.58 10.65 -19.97
CA HIS A 200 -2.75 9.57 -20.49
C HIS A 200 -2.75 8.31 -19.63
N GLN A 201 -3.32 8.37 -18.44
CA GLN A 201 -3.69 7.17 -17.70
C GLN A 201 -5.12 6.86 -18.18
N GLU A 202 -5.25 5.92 -19.12
CA GLU A 202 -6.57 5.40 -19.49
C GLU A 202 -7.33 5.16 -18.19
N SER A 203 -8.32 6.01 -17.94
CA SER A 203 -9.14 5.91 -16.75
C SER A 203 -9.74 4.52 -16.76
N VAL A 204 -9.39 3.72 -15.78
CA VAL A 204 -10.00 2.40 -15.53
C VAL A 204 -11.44 2.55 -15.01
N LEU A 205 -12.14 3.61 -15.44
CA LEU A 205 -13.59 3.67 -15.55
C LEU A 205 -14.02 2.97 -16.85
N ILE A 206 -13.38 1.82 -17.09
CA ILE A 206 -13.80 0.90 -18.13
C ILE A 206 -15.15 0.37 -17.67
N ASP A 207 -16.15 0.64 -18.47
CA ASP A 207 -17.46 -0.01 -18.38
C ASP A 207 -17.24 -1.50 -18.13
N LYS A 208 -17.65 -1.96 -16.95
CA LYS A 208 -17.32 -3.29 -16.41
C LYS A 208 -17.86 -4.43 -17.29
N ASP A 209 -18.78 -4.11 -18.19
CA ASP A 209 -19.50 -5.08 -19.00
C ASP A 209 -18.71 -5.61 -20.21
N TYR A 210 -17.55 -5.04 -20.54
CA TYR A 210 -16.74 -5.43 -21.73
C TYR A 210 -15.43 -6.14 -21.40
N ARG A 211 -15.19 -6.53 -20.16
CA ARG A 211 -13.98 -7.28 -19.76
C ARG A 211 -14.19 -8.77 -20.05
N THR A 212 -13.29 -9.36 -20.80
CA THR A 212 -13.40 -10.77 -21.22
C THR A 212 -12.14 -11.58 -20.97
N GLN A 213 -11.02 -10.91 -20.67
CA GLN A 213 -9.75 -11.53 -20.39
C GLN A 213 -9.23 -11.18 -19.00
N MET A 214 -8.21 -11.91 -18.54
CA MET A 214 -7.57 -11.69 -17.25
C MET A 214 -6.10 -11.32 -17.42
N SER A 215 -5.65 -10.34 -16.62
CA SER A 215 -4.24 -9.98 -16.44
C SER A 215 -3.92 -9.93 -14.93
N PRO A 216 -3.83 -11.09 -14.26
CA PRO A 216 -3.67 -11.15 -12.82
C PRO A 216 -2.26 -10.69 -12.39
N ALA A 217 -2.19 -9.55 -11.69
CA ALA A 217 -0.94 -8.95 -11.21
C ALA A 217 -0.19 -9.85 -10.18
N CYS A 218 -0.90 -10.73 -9.48
CA CYS A 218 -0.30 -11.68 -8.54
C CYS A 218 0.49 -12.83 -9.19
N LEU A 219 0.37 -13.01 -10.52
CA LEU A 219 1.07 -14.07 -11.25
C LEU A 219 2.21 -13.49 -12.09
N VAL A 220 3.39 -14.09 -12.00
CA VAL A 220 4.52 -13.84 -12.89
C VAL A 220 4.93 -15.18 -13.52
N ASN A 221 4.92 -15.28 -14.83
CA ASN A 221 5.15 -16.53 -15.55
C ASN A 221 4.26 -17.67 -15.00
N ASP A 222 2.96 -17.39 -14.84
CA ASP A 222 1.95 -18.31 -14.33
C ASP A 222 2.15 -18.80 -12.88
N LYS A 223 3.05 -18.20 -12.13
CA LYS A 223 3.32 -18.56 -10.73
C LYS A 223 2.96 -17.43 -9.78
N PRO A 224 2.29 -17.72 -8.63
CA PRO A 224 2.03 -16.72 -7.61
C PRO A 224 3.37 -16.24 -7.02
N SER A 225 3.73 -15.00 -7.33
CA SER A 225 5.01 -14.44 -6.91
C SER A 225 5.07 -12.91 -6.86
N SER A 226 3.98 -12.22 -7.20
CA SER A 226 3.95 -10.76 -7.19
C SER A 226 2.82 -10.25 -6.31
N ASP A 227 3.10 -9.19 -5.53
CA ASP A 227 2.16 -8.45 -4.70
C ASP A 227 1.33 -9.31 -3.74
N LEU A 228 1.92 -10.42 -3.29
CA LEU A 228 1.34 -11.29 -2.27
C LEU A 228 1.15 -10.47 -0.98
N TYR A 229 -0.05 -10.50 -0.42
CA TYR A 229 -0.40 -9.60 0.68
C TYR A 229 -0.41 -10.31 2.03
N ILE A 230 0.15 -9.63 3.04
CA ILE A 230 0.12 -10.04 4.43
C ILE A 230 -0.43 -8.87 5.25
N ASP A 231 -1.54 -9.09 5.95
CA ASP A 231 -2.14 -8.07 6.80
C ASP A 231 -1.49 -7.99 8.19
N ALA A 232 -1.92 -7.00 8.98
CA ALA A 232 -1.37 -6.76 10.32
C ALA A 232 -1.69 -7.86 11.35
N GLU A 233 -2.63 -8.75 11.06
CA GLU A 233 -2.94 -9.94 11.86
C GLU A 233 -2.03 -11.12 11.50
N GLY A 234 -1.27 -10.98 10.41
CA GLY A 234 -0.40 -12.02 9.86
C GLY A 234 -1.14 -12.97 8.93
N ASP A 235 -2.33 -12.61 8.45
CA ASP A 235 -3.06 -13.42 7.50
C ASP A 235 -2.58 -13.15 6.08
N PHE A 236 -2.35 -14.23 5.34
CA PHE A 236 -1.90 -14.21 3.95
C PHE A 236 -3.08 -14.14 2.97
N TYR A 237 -2.90 -13.36 1.90
CA TYR A 237 -3.83 -13.24 0.78
C TYR A 237 -3.08 -13.18 -0.55
N PRO A 238 -3.73 -13.57 -1.67
CA PRO A 238 -3.12 -13.49 -3.00
C PRO A 238 -2.73 -12.07 -3.45
N CYS A 239 -3.44 -11.06 -2.94
CA CYS A 239 -3.17 -9.63 -3.18
C CYS A 239 -3.89 -8.75 -2.16
N CYS A 240 -3.52 -7.47 -2.10
CA CYS A 240 -4.12 -6.51 -1.17
C CYS A 240 -5.64 -6.31 -1.38
N TRP A 241 -6.14 -6.43 -2.61
CA TRP A 241 -7.57 -6.33 -2.90
C TRP A 241 -8.37 -7.46 -2.25
N MET A 242 -7.86 -8.68 -2.30
CA MET A 242 -8.49 -9.83 -1.62
C MET A 242 -8.47 -9.65 -0.11
N GLY A 243 -7.40 -9.13 0.46
CA GLY A 243 -7.29 -8.82 1.88
C GLY A 243 -8.21 -7.66 2.31
N THR A 244 -8.26 -6.57 1.55
CA THR A 244 -9.10 -5.39 1.85
C THR A 244 -10.58 -5.72 1.76
N TYR A 245 -11.00 -6.46 0.74
CA TYR A 245 -12.41 -6.80 0.51
C TYR A 245 -12.81 -8.18 1.05
N ARG A 246 -12.03 -8.76 1.97
CA ARG A 246 -12.28 -10.09 2.57
C ARG A 246 -13.68 -10.27 3.16
N TYR A 247 -14.32 -9.21 3.62
CA TYR A 247 -15.69 -9.26 4.14
C TYR A 247 -16.76 -9.15 3.07
N LYS A 248 -16.42 -8.57 1.91
CA LYS A 248 -17.36 -8.40 0.78
C LYS A 248 -17.37 -9.63 -0.11
N TYR A 249 -16.19 -10.20 -0.36
CA TYR A 249 -16.02 -11.34 -1.26
C TYR A 249 -15.58 -12.57 -0.46
N LYS A 250 -16.52 -13.44 -0.12
CA LYS A 250 -16.21 -14.71 0.55
C LYS A 250 -15.42 -15.61 -0.39
N ASN A 251 -14.28 -16.09 0.08
CA ASN A 251 -13.40 -16.99 -0.66
C ASN A 251 -12.59 -17.83 0.31
N ILE A 252 -11.73 -18.73 -0.20
CA ILE A 252 -10.91 -19.63 0.61
C ILE A 252 -9.96 -18.90 1.59
N PHE A 253 -9.59 -17.65 1.28
CA PHE A 253 -8.73 -16.80 2.16
C PHE A 253 -9.52 -16.01 3.20
N SER A 254 -10.84 -16.19 3.30
CA SER A 254 -11.62 -15.50 4.33
C SER A 254 -11.24 -16.03 5.72
N PRO A 255 -11.04 -15.17 6.74
CA PRO A 255 -10.43 -15.52 8.04
C PRO A 255 -11.08 -16.66 8.79
N LYS A 256 -12.33 -16.98 8.49
CA LYS A 256 -13.07 -18.07 9.14
C LYS A 256 -12.99 -19.42 8.41
N GLN A 257 -12.42 -19.48 7.21
CA GLN A 257 -12.48 -20.68 6.35
C GLN A 257 -11.17 -21.44 6.27
N ALA A 258 -10.03 -20.76 6.38
CA ALA A 258 -8.72 -21.41 6.34
C ALA A 258 -7.71 -20.65 7.18
N ASN A 259 -6.82 -21.41 7.81
CA ASN A 259 -5.72 -20.82 8.59
C ASN A 259 -4.52 -20.57 7.65
N PHE A 260 -4.49 -19.41 7.00
CA PHE A 260 -3.36 -18.95 6.19
C PHE A 260 -2.44 -18.00 6.95
N ASN A 261 -2.46 -18.03 8.28
CA ASN A 261 -1.64 -17.16 9.10
C ASN A 261 -0.16 -17.58 9.03
N ILE A 262 0.73 -16.60 8.83
CA ILE A 262 2.18 -16.81 8.71
C ILE A 262 2.85 -17.37 9.98
N ARG A 263 2.15 -17.35 11.14
CA ARG A 263 2.63 -17.98 12.37
C ARG A 263 2.69 -19.50 12.28
N ASN A 264 1.81 -20.07 11.47
CA ASN A 264 1.57 -21.51 11.44
C ASN A 264 1.90 -22.15 10.08
N ASN A 265 2.25 -21.35 9.09
CA ASN A 265 2.49 -21.81 7.73
C ASN A 265 3.74 -21.14 7.14
N THR A 266 4.46 -21.86 6.30
CA THR A 266 5.43 -21.27 5.39
C THR A 266 4.72 -20.83 4.10
N LEU A 267 5.34 -19.96 3.31
CA LEU A 267 4.83 -19.59 1.99
C LEU A 267 4.63 -20.84 1.11
N GLN A 268 5.58 -21.76 1.17
CA GLN A 268 5.53 -23.00 0.39
C GLN A 268 4.35 -23.88 0.78
N ASP A 269 4.09 -24.04 2.09
CA ASP A 269 2.94 -24.81 2.57
C ASP A 269 1.62 -24.24 2.04
N ILE A 270 1.47 -22.90 2.05
CA ILE A 270 0.28 -22.23 1.54
C ILE A 270 0.15 -22.45 0.03
N LEU A 271 1.20 -22.19 -0.75
CA LEU A 271 1.15 -22.23 -2.21
C LEU A 271 1.01 -23.64 -2.78
N GLN A 272 1.34 -24.69 -2.03
CA GLN A 272 1.19 -26.10 -2.43
C GLN A 272 -0.18 -26.70 -2.10
N ARG A 273 -1.02 -26.01 -1.35
CA ARG A 273 -2.38 -26.50 -1.04
C ARG A 273 -3.21 -26.59 -2.32
N SER A 274 -3.95 -27.67 -2.47
CA SER A 274 -4.79 -27.90 -3.66
C SER A 274 -5.81 -26.81 -3.90
N ASP A 275 -6.46 -26.31 -2.85
CA ASP A 275 -7.44 -25.23 -2.93
C ASP A 275 -6.82 -23.89 -3.34
N VAL A 276 -5.58 -23.61 -2.93
CA VAL A 276 -4.82 -22.41 -3.33
C VAL A 276 -4.34 -22.52 -4.77
N VAL A 277 -3.84 -23.68 -5.17
CA VAL A 277 -3.45 -23.96 -6.56
C VAL A 277 -4.65 -23.80 -7.50
N GLU A 278 -5.81 -24.36 -7.14
CA GLU A 278 -7.06 -24.21 -7.89
C GLU A 278 -7.48 -22.74 -7.99
N PHE A 279 -7.42 -21.98 -6.88
CA PHE A 279 -7.72 -20.56 -6.88
C PHE A 279 -6.85 -19.80 -7.89
N PHE A 280 -5.52 -19.94 -7.82
CA PHE A 280 -4.62 -19.24 -8.76
C PHE A 280 -4.83 -19.68 -10.22
N ASN A 281 -5.11 -20.95 -10.48
CA ASN A 281 -5.45 -21.41 -11.82
C ASN A 281 -6.76 -20.78 -12.32
N SER A 282 -7.75 -20.62 -11.47
CA SER A 282 -9.03 -19.98 -11.83
C SER A 282 -8.86 -18.51 -12.23
N THR A 283 -7.85 -17.80 -11.70
CA THR A 283 -7.61 -16.38 -12.02
C THR A 283 -7.11 -16.15 -13.45
N LYS A 284 -6.67 -17.18 -14.15
CA LYS A 284 -6.13 -17.08 -15.52
C LYS A 284 -7.23 -16.92 -16.58
N GLN A 285 -8.47 -17.26 -16.25
CA GLN A 285 -9.60 -17.19 -17.19
C GLN A 285 -10.71 -16.34 -16.59
N PHE A 286 -11.27 -15.42 -17.38
CA PHE A 286 -12.32 -14.52 -16.91
C PHE A 286 -13.57 -15.25 -16.40
N THR A 287 -13.97 -16.33 -17.05
CA THR A 287 -15.17 -17.10 -16.68
C THR A 287 -15.05 -17.78 -15.31
N SER A 288 -13.87 -18.27 -14.96
CA SER A 288 -13.60 -19.00 -13.70
C SER A 288 -13.05 -18.12 -12.59
N ALA A 289 -12.55 -16.91 -12.90
CA ALA A 289 -11.93 -16.04 -11.92
C ALA A 289 -12.93 -15.57 -10.87
N HIS A 290 -12.43 -15.38 -9.64
CA HIS A 290 -13.19 -14.78 -8.55
C HIS A 290 -13.62 -13.34 -8.91
N ASP A 291 -14.81 -12.89 -8.45
CA ASP A 291 -15.37 -11.57 -8.80
C ASP A 291 -14.43 -10.40 -8.46
N CYS A 292 -13.74 -10.46 -7.33
CA CYS A 292 -12.72 -9.47 -6.98
C CYS A 292 -11.61 -9.42 -8.05
N CYS A 293 -11.14 -10.57 -8.53
CA CYS A 293 -10.13 -10.65 -9.57
C CYS A 293 -10.64 -10.10 -10.90
N LYS A 294 -11.88 -10.44 -11.30
CA LYS A 294 -12.51 -9.89 -12.52
C LYS A 294 -12.56 -8.36 -12.48
N ILE A 295 -12.91 -7.80 -11.32
CA ILE A 295 -13.01 -6.34 -11.14
C ILE A 295 -11.64 -5.66 -11.22
N GLN A 296 -10.62 -6.25 -10.60
CA GLN A 296 -9.31 -5.62 -10.45
C GLN A 296 -8.33 -5.95 -11.60
N CYS A 297 -8.43 -7.16 -12.14
CA CYS A 297 -7.48 -7.69 -13.11
C CYS A 297 -8.12 -8.07 -14.46
N GLY A 298 -9.42 -7.84 -14.63
CA GLY A 298 -10.09 -8.04 -15.91
C GLY A 298 -9.72 -6.94 -16.91
N VAL A 299 -9.44 -7.33 -18.17
CA VAL A 299 -9.08 -6.42 -19.26
C VAL A 299 -9.97 -6.64 -20.47
N LYS A 300 -10.06 -5.65 -21.37
CA LYS A 300 -10.73 -5.79 -22.66
C LYS A 300 -9.89 -6.66 -23.59
N ASN A 301 -10.57 -7.36 -24.52
CA ASN A 301 -9.88 -7.85 -25.72
C ASN A 301 -9.36 -6.65 -26.50
N GLY A 302 -8.06 -6.66 -26.82
CA GLY A 302 -7.46 -5.68 -27.74
C GLY A 302 -8.00 -5.83 -29.15
#